data_bc7a79d430db2c5268eeca0e7a1c326e
#
_entry.id   bc7a79d430db2c5268eeca0e7a1c326e
#
_cell.length_a   1.000
_cell.length_b   1.000
_cell.length_c   1.000
_cell.angle_alpha   90.00
_cell.angle_beta   90.00
_cell.angle_gamma   90.00
#
_symmetry.space_group_name_H-M   'P 1'
#
loop_
_entity.id
_entity.type
_entity.pdbx_description
1 polymer ?
#
loop_
_entity_poly.entity_id
_entity_poly.type
_entity_poly.pdbx_seq_one_letter_code
_entity_poly.pdbx_strand_id
1 'polypeptide(L)'
;MSSLLLSFFTSLISILFVIRYQHLHSAWSADSDLSGPQKFHTASVPRIGGLGIFLALLVTGLAAWLQSLSYQRELLLLVLSALPAFLLGITEDLTKRIGAGIRLLGTAISAGIAGYFLNAWITRIGIAGIDQALAIQAISIGFTCFAVAGLANAYNIIDGFNGLASMIAIIALLAIAYVAFQVQDKMILYLAVVMVGAIAGFFIWNYPRGLIFLGDGGAYLIGFWVGVLTILLVSRNSLVSPWFAVLVNAYPIFETLFTIWRRMVHQGKNPGLPDGAHFHSLIYRRMIKWAYGSDLLPAQEALNNSKTSPYLWVISSISIIPAVLWWKRPFVLMLCALIFIAIYIALYRSVVRFKKPSWFK
;
A
#
# COMPACT_ATOMS: atom_id res chain seq x y z
N MET A 1 -22.81 5.74 2.21
CA MET A 1 -22.95 4.37 2.79
C MET A 1 -23.15 3.32 1.70
N SER A 2 -24.10 3.52 0.75
CA SER A 2 -24.36 2.54 -0.33
C SER A 2 -23.13 2.19 -1.16
N SER A 3 -22.33 3.18 -1.59
CA SER A 3 -21.12 2.94 -2.40
C SER A 3 -20.02 2.17 -1.65
N LEU A 4 -19.86 2.39 -0.33
CA LEU A 4 -18.96 1.58 0.50
C LEU A 4 -19.39 0.11 0.52
N LEU A 5 -20.67 -0.13 0.78
CA LEU A 5 -21.21 -1.50 0.83
C LEU A 5 -21.14 -2.16 -0.54
N LEU A 6 -21.45 -1.43 -1.62
CA LEU A 6 -21.35 -1.93 -2.97
C LEU A 6 -19.91 -2.33 -3.31
N SER A 7 -18.93 -1.48 -3.06
CA SER A 7 -17.53 -1.80 -3.31
C SER A 7 -17.05 -2.99 -2.47
N PHE A 8 -17.43 -3.05 -1.19
CA PHE A 8 -17.12 -4.16 -0.29
C PHE A 8 -17.67 -5.49 -0.80
N PHE A 9 -18.98 -5.57 -1.06
CA PHE A 9 -19.59 -6.82 -1.50
C PHE A 9 -19.14 -7.21 -2.90
N THR A 10 -18.92 -6.26 -3.81
CA THR A 10 -18.39 -6.58 -5.14
C THR A 10 -16.98 -7.17 -5.04
N SER A 11 -16.09 -6.59 -4.25
CA SER A 11 -14.76 -7.16 -4.01
C SER A 11 -14.85 -8.54 -3.38
N LEU A 12 -15.63 -8.67 -2.29
CA LEU A 12 -15.82 -9.93 -1.57
C LEU A 12 -16.29 -11.06 -2.49
N ILE A 13 -17.31 -10.80 -3.29
CA ILE A 13 -17.92 -11.80 -4.18
C ILE A 13 -17.00 -12.11 -5.38
N SER A 14 -16.40 -11.09 -6.00
CA SER A 14 -15.48 -11.30 -7.13
C SER A 14 -14.29 -12.18 -6.71
N ILE A 15 -13.74 -11.94 -5.53
CA ILE A 15 -12.63 -12.75 -5.01
C ILE A 15 -13.09 -14.15 -4.63
N LEU A 16 -14.29 -14.32 -4.09
CA LEU A 16 -14.87 -15.64 -3.86
C LEU A 16 -14.90 -16.47 -5.16
N PHE A 17 -15.31 -15.85 -6.28
CA PHE A 17 -15.29 -16.53 -7.57
C PHE A 17 -13.85 -16.86 -8.03
N VAL A 18 -12.90 -15.97 -7.85
CA VAL A 18 -11.48 -16.25 -8.15
C VAL A 18 -10.99 -17.47 -7.35
N ILE A 19 -11.26 -17.52 -6.06
CA ILE A 19 -10.88 -18.66 -5.21
C ILE A 19 -11.63 -19.93 -5.60
N ARG A 20 -12.94 -19.85 -5.80
CA ARG A 20 -13.80 -21.01 -6.13
C ARG A 20 -13.40 -21.68 -7.44
N TYR A 21 -13.04 -20.88 -8.44
CA TYR A 21 -12.69 -21.36 -9.78
C TYR A 21 -11.18 -21.36 -10.04
N GLN A 22 -10.35 -21.39 -8.99
CA GLN A 22 -8.90 -21.35 -9.12
C GLN A 22 -8.34 -22.48 -10.01
N HIS A 23 -9.01 -23.66 -10.08
CA HIS A 23 -8.60 -24.76 -10.94
C HIS A 23 -8.60 -24.42 -12.44
N LEU A 24 -9.38 -23.42 -12.88
CA LEU A 24 -9.43 -22.96 -14.28
C LEU A 24 -8.28 -22.02 -14.65
N HIS A 25 -7.69 -21.32 -13.68
CA HIS A 25 -6.70 -20.27 -13.95
C HIS A 25 -5.39 -20.41 -13.17
N SER A 26 -5.27 -21.41 -12.28
CA SER A 26 -4.08 -21.61 -11.44
C SER A 26 -2.78 -21.72 -12.21
N ALA A 27 -2.82 -22.28 -13.43
CA ALA A 27 -1.65 -22.38 -14.29
C ALA A 27 -0.95 -21.02 -14.57
N TRP A 28 -1.69 -19.92 -14.55
CA TRP A 28 -1.19 -18.57 -14.84
C TRP A 28 -1.17 -17.64 -13.63
N SER A 29 -2.13 -17.80 -12.73
CA SER A 29 -2.38 -16.85 -11.63
C SER A 29 -1.79 -17.29 -10.29
N ALA A 30 -1.39 -18.56 -10.15
CA ALA A 30 -0.91 -19.07 -8.89
C ALA A 30 0.59 -18.80 -8.69
N ASP A 31 0.96 -18.45 -7.47
CA ASP A 31 2.36 -18.40 -7.07
C ASP A 31 2.83 -19.80 -6.69
N SER A 32 3.33 -20.53 -7.70
CA SER A 32 3.88 -21.88 -7.55
C SER A 32 5.36 -21.89 -7.22
N ASP A 33 6.06 -20.75 -7.35
CA ASP A 33 7.45 -20.63 -6.95
C ASP A 33 7.56 -20.48 -5.43
N LEU A 34 7.95 -21.55 -4.76
CA LEU A 34 8.14 -21.60 -3.31
C LEU A 34 9.60 -21.31 -2.92
N SER A 35 10.49 -21.05 -3.88
CA SER A 35 11.90 -20.76 -3.66
C SER A 35 12.17 -19.25 -3.52
N GLY A 36 13.12 -18.89 -2.68
CA GLY A 36 13.60 -17.51 -2.59
C GLY A 36 13.48 -16.88 -1.20
N PRO A 37 14.21 -15.78 -0.96
CA PRO A 37 14.36 -15.18 0.37
C PRO A 37 13.10 -14.45 0.89
N GLN A 38 12.11 -14.20 0.02
CA GLN A 38 10.86 -13.51 0.34
C GLN A 38 9.62 -14.42 0.33
N LYS A 39 9.81 -15.74 0.11
CA LYS A 39 8.72 -16.71 0.04
C LYS A 39 8.47 -17.31 1.43
N PHE A 40 7.28 -17.03 1.97
CA PHE A 40 6.85 -17.46 3.31
C PHE A 40 5.49 -18.19 3.26
N HIS A 41 5.20 -18.87 2.15
CA HIS A 41 4.00 -19.67 1.96
C HIS A 41 4.37 -21.06 1.42
N THR A 42 3.60 -22.07 1.74
CA THR A 42 3.84 -23.47 1.40
C THR A 42 2.81 -24.03 0.40
N ALA A 43 1.75 -23.27 0.13
CA ALA A 43 0.71 -23.66 -0.83
C ALA A 43 0.73 -22.73 -2.05
N SER A 44 0.34 -23.27 -3.20
CA SER A 44 0.10 -22.49 -4.42
C SER A 44 -1.18 -21.67 -4.26
N VAL A 45 -1.07 -20.32 -4.25
CA VAL A 45 -2.16 -19.38 -3.99
C VAL A 45 -2.29 -18.40 -5.16
N PRO A 46 -3.52 -18.06 -5.61
CA PRO A 46 -3.70 -17.04 -6.65
C PRO A 46 -3.15 -15.67 -6.22
N ARG A 47 -2.40 -14.99 -7.10
CA ARG A 47 -1.81 -13.65 -6.89
C ARG A 47 -2.56 -12.54 -7.62
N ILE A 48 -3.86 -12.68 -7.81
CA ILE A 48 -4.68 -11.75 -8.59
C ILE A 48 -5.77 -11.07 -7.75
N GLY A 49 -5.53 -10.90 -6.44
CA GLY A 49 -6.47 -10.24 -5.53
C GLY A 49 -6.80 -8.79 -5.92
N GLY A 50 -5.85 -8.10 -6.53
CA GLY A 50 -6.05 -6.77 -7.09
C GLY A 50 -7.17 -6.68 -8.12
N LEU A 51 -7.48 -7.78 -8.84
CA LEU A 51 -8.59 -7.82 -9.80
C LEU A 51 -9.94 -7.60 -9.10
N GLY A 52 -10.17 -8.23 -7.94
CA GLY A 52 -11.40 -8.03 -7.18
C GLY A 52 -11.56 -6.60 -6.67
N ILE A 53 -10.46 -5.97 -6.23
CA ILE A 53 -10.45 -4.57 -5.81
C ILE A 53 -10.77 -3.66 -7.00
N PHE A 54 -10.10 -3.86 -8.14
CA PHE A 54 -10.33 -3.05 -9.34
C PHE A 54 -11.77 -3.17 -9.86
N LEU A 55 -12.31 -4.38 -9.95
CA LEU A 55 -13.69 -4.61 -10.34
C LEU A 55 -14.68 -3.93 -9.39
N ALA A 56 -14.41 -3.95 -8.08
CA ALA A 56 -15.25 -3.28 -7.10
C ALA A 56 -15.30 -1.76 -7.32
N LEU A 57 -14.15 -1.14 -7.61
CA LEU A 57 -14.08 0.29 -7.92
C LEU A 57 -14.80 0.63 -9.22
N LEU A 58 -14.62 -0.18 -10.27
CA LEU A 58 -15.26 0.00 -11.56
C LEU A 58 -16.78 -0.13 -11.46
N VAL A 59 -17.28 -1.22 -10.85
CA VAL A 59 -18.72 -1.45 -10.66
C VAL A 59 -19.35 -0.35 -9.82
N THR A 60 -18.67 0.07 -8.74
CA THR A 60 -19.17 1.17 -7.90
C THR A 60 -19.18 2.50 -8.66
N GLY A 61 -18.17 2.79 -9.48
CA GLY A 61 -18.14 3.96 -10.33
C GLY A 61 -19.25 3.99 -11.38
N LEU A 62 -19.46 2.85 -12.07
CA LEU A 62 -20.55 2.72 -13.05
C LEU A 62 -21.93 2.83 -12.38
N ALA A 63 -22.14 2.18 -11.24
CA ALA A 63 -23.39 2.28 -10.50
C ALA A 63 -23.66 3.72 -10.01
N ALA A 64 -22.62 4.42 -9.54
CA ALA A 64 -22.71 5.84 -9.18
C ALA A 64 -23.07 6.71 -10.39
N TRP A 65 -22.50 6.41 -11.56
CA TRP A 65 -22.80 7.10 -12.81
C TRP A 65 -24.27 6.90 -13.23
N LEU A 66 -24.75 5.68 -13.22
CA LEU A 66 -26.15 5.36 -13.57
C LEU A 66 -27.17 6.02 -12.64
N GLN A 67 -26.80 6.20 -11.37
CA GLN A 67 -27.63 6.83 -10.33
C GLN A 67 -27.42 8.35 -10.21
N SER A 68 -26.58 8.94 -11.06
CA SER A 68 -26.22 10.37 -11.01
C SER A 68 -25.78 10.85 -9.63
N LEU A 69 -25.01 10.00 -8.91
CA LEU A 69 -24.51 10.31 -7.56
C LEU A 69 -23.42 11.39 -7.61
N SER A 70 -23.26 12.12 -6.52
CA SER A 70 -22.16 13.09 -6.37
C SER A 70 -20.81 12.38 -6.49
N TYR A 71 -19.83 13.04 -7.13
CA TYR A 71 -18.44 12.57 -7.32
C TYR A 71 -18.27 11.30 -8.16
N GLN A 72 -19.29 10.90 -8.93
CA GLN A 72 -19.23 9.76 -9.87
C GLN A 72 -18.13 9.96 -10.93
N ARG A 73 -18.02 11.19 -11.47
CA ARG A 73 -17.03 11.56 -12.48
C ARG A 73 -15.61 11.40 -11.93
N GLU A 74 -15.36 11.94 -10.74
CA GLU A 74 -14.05 11.88 -10.10
C GLU A 74 -13.65 10.45 -9.75
N LEU A 75 -14.60 9.61 -9.30
CA LEU A 75 -14.35 8.18 -9.06
C LEU A 75 -13.97 7.47 -10.36
N LEU A 76 -14.72 7.64 -11.44
CA LEU A 76 -14.42 7.01 -12.72
C LEU A 76 -13.09 7.52 -13.33
N LEU A 77 -12.82 8.82 -13.24
CA LEU A 77 -11.55 9.38 -13.70
C LEU A 77 -10.37 8.82 -12.91
N LEU A 78 -10.51 8.61 -11.60
CA LEU A 78 -9.47 8.02 -10.78
C LEU A 78 -9.27 6.54 -11.10
N VAL A 79 -10.36 5.78 -11.33
CA VAL A 79 -10.28 4.38 -11.79
C VAL A 79 -9.59 4.27 -13.15
N LEU A 80 -9.96 5.12 -14.12
CA LEU A 80 -9.32 5.17 -15.44
C LEU A 80 -7.85 5.56 -15.34
N SER A 81 -7.51 6.52 -14.48
CA SER A 81 -6.12 6.93 -14.24
C SER A 81 -5.27 5.80 -13.65
N ALA A 82 -5.87 4.89 -12.88
CA ALA A 82 -5.17 3.75 -12.29
C ALA A 82 -4.84 2.64 -13.30
N LEU A 83 -5.46 2.63 -14.50
CA LEU A 83 -5.33 1.54 -15.48
C LEU A 83 -3.88 1.20 -15.84
N PRO A 84 -2.97 2.14 -16.18
CA PRO A 84 -1.60 1.78 -16.53
C PRO A 84 -0.87 1.06 -15.38
N ALA A 85 -1.01 1.54 -14.14
CA ALA A 85 -0.41 0.91 -12.97
C ALA A 85 -0.99 -0.49 -12.71
N PHE A 86 -2.32 -0.61 -12.75
CA PHE A 86 -3.03 -1.87 -12.52
C PHE A 86 -2.72 -2.90 -13.60
N LEU A 87 -2.81 -2.52 -14.90
CA LEU A 87 -2.62 -3.45 -16.02
C LEU A 87 -1.20 -3.99 -16.08
N LEU A 88 -0.18 -3.15 -15.83
CA LEU A 88 1.20 -3.63 -15.79
C LEU A 88 1.45 -4.52 -14.57
N GLY A 89 0.86 -4.21 -13.42
CA GLY A 89 0.94 -5.06 -12.24
C GLY A 89 0.26 -6.41 -12.43
N ILE A 90 -0.98 -6.45 -12.94
CA ILE A 90 -1.68 -7.72 -13.19
C ILE A 90 -1.00 -8.54 -14.30
N THR A 91 -0.41 -7.89 -15.30
CA THR A 91 0.38 -8.58 -16.32
C THR A 91 1.62 -9.23 -15.72
N GLU A 92 2.29 -8.60 -14.75
CA GLU A 92 3.38 -9.22 -13.99
C GLU A 92 2.87 -10.41 -13.19
N ASP A 93 1.75 -10.28 -12.49
CA ASP A 93 1.17 -11.38 -11.71
C ASP A 93 0.89 -12.62 -12.56
N LEU A 94 0.46 -12.43 -13.81
CA LEU A 94 0.13 -13.50 -14.74
C LEU A 94 1.35 -14.04 -15.52
N THR A 95 2.29 -13.19 -15.89
CA THR A 95 3.35 -13.55 -16.85
C THR A 95 4.74 -13.69 -16.22
N LYS A 96 4.98 -13.06 -15.05
CA LYS A 96 6.29 -12.94 -14.40
C LYS A 96 7.39 -12.29 -15.28
N ARG A 97 6.98 -11.43 -16.23
CA ARG A 97 7.89 -10.85 -17.25
C ARG A 97 8.05 -9.34 -17.18
N ILE A 98 7.21 -8.66 -16.39
CA ILE A 98 7.22 -7.19 -16.28
C ILE A 98 8.13 -6.74 -15.15
N GLY A 99 9.32 -6.23 -15.48
CA GLY A 99 10.26 -5.74 -14.48
C GLY A 99 9.75 -4.54 -13.68
N ALA A 100 10.32 -4.32 -12.48
CA ALA A 100 9.94 -3.24 -11.58
C ALA A 100 9.99 -1.85 -12.24
N GLY A 101 10.96 -1.58 -13.11
CA GLY A 101 11.08 -0.31 -13.84
C GLY A 101 9.88 0.00 -14.74
N ILE A 102 9.34 -1.02 -15.43
CA ILE A 102 8.16 -0.87 -16.30
C ILE A 102 6.92 -0.59 -15.45
N ARG A 103 6.75 -1.26 -14.33
CA ARG A 103 5.64 -1.02 -13.38
C ARG A 103 5.71 0.38 -12.76
N LEU A 104 6.91 0.85 -12.40
CA LEU A 104 7.14 2.22 -11.94
C LEU A 104 6.77 3.24 -13.02
N LEU A 105 7.18 3.00 -14.28
CA LEU A 105 6.80 3.86 -15.40
C LEU A 105 5.30 3.90 -15.61
N GLY A 106 4.63 2.75 -15.60
CA GLY A 106 3.16 2.69 -15.69
C GLY A 106 2.47 3.46 -14.58
N THR A 107 2.99 3.39 -13.36
CA THR A 107 2.44 4.16 -12.23
C THR A 107 2.73 5.65 -12.37
N ALA A 108 3.89 6.05 -12.88
CA ALA A 108 4.18 7.44 -13.19
C ALA A 108 3.23 8.00 -14.27
N ILE A 109 2.91 7.20 -15.30
CA ILE A 109 1.89 7.54 -16.31
C ILE A 109 0.51 7.68 -15.63
N SER A 110 0.12 6.75 -14.78
CA SER A 110 -1.12 6.83 -13.99
C SER A 110 -1.19 8.12 -13.17
N ALA A 111 -0.09 8.51 -12.52
CA ALA A 111 -0.01 9.76 -11.77
C ALA A 111 -0.15 10.99 -12.66
N GLY A 112 0.47 10.98 -13.83
CA GLY A 112 0.33 12.05 -14.84
C GLY A 112 -1.12 12.21 -15.33
N ILE A 113 -1.81 11.09 -15.57
CA ILE A 113 -3.22 11.07 -15.98
C ILE A 113 -4.11 11.62 -14.86
N ALA A 114 -3.90 11.17 -13.61
CA ALA A 114 -4.65 11.67 -12.44
C ALA A 114 -4.36 13.17 -12.20
N GLY A 115 -3.11 13.59 -12.36
CA GLY A 115 -2.71 14.99 -12.29
C GLY A 115 -3.46 15.84 -13.31
N TYR A 116 -3.53 15.39 -14.54
CA TYR A 116 -4.21 16.12 -15.62
C TYR A 116 -5.73 16.21 -15.42
N PHE A 117 -6.40 15.10 -15.11
CA PHE A 117 -7.86 15.07 -15.01
C PHE A 117 -8.41 15.54 -13.66
N LEU A 118 -7.69 15.30 -12.57
CA LEU A 118 -8.13 15.60 -11.20
C LEU A 118 -7.34 16.76 -10.56
N ASN A 119 -6.38 17.34 -11.29
CA ASN A 119 -5.46 18.36 -10.78
C ASN A 119 -4.65 17.90 -9.54
N ALA A 120 -4.25 16.63 -9.54
CA ALA A 120 -3.54 15.98 -8.44
C ALA A 120 -2.02 16.23 -8.54
N TRP A 121 -1.58 17.47 -8.33
CA TRP A 121 -0.17 17.87 -8.40
C TRP A 121 0.38 18.25 -7.03
N ILE A 122 1.63 17.86 -6.74
CA ILE A 122 2.36 18.31 -5.56
C ILE A 122 2.92 19.70 -5.86
N THR A 123 2.29 20.72 -5.31
CA THR A 123 2.70 22.12 -5.49
C THR A 123 3.41 22.70 -4.27
N ARG A 124 3.40 21.99 -3.12
CA ARG A 124 4.03 22.40 -1.89
C ARG A 124 4.37 21.21 -0.99
N ILE A 125 5.48 21.31 -0.29
CA ILE A 125 5.90 20.36 0.77
C ILE A 125 6.19 21.06 2.11
N GLY A 126 6.02 22.38 2.17
CA GLY A 126 6.26 23.20 3.37
C GLY A 126 7.73 23.53 3.62
N ILE A 127 8.58 23.53 2.58
CA ILE A 127 9.98 23.95 2.62
C ILE A 127 10.17 25.03 1.54
N ALA A 128 10.43 26.28 1.95
CA ALA A 128 10.35 27.47 1.10
C ALA A 128 11.10 27.35 -0.23
N GLY A 129 12.36 26.91 -0.25
CA GLY A 129 13.14 26.77 -1.49
C GLY A 129 12.59 25.69 -2.43
N ILE A 130 12.08 24.59 -1.87
CA ILE A 130 11.48 23.50 -2.66
C ILE A 130 10.10 23.90 -3.16
N ASP A 131 9.31 24.58 -2.35
CA ASP A 131 7.99 25.07 -2.76
C ASP A 131 8.09 26.07 -3.92
N GLN A 132 9.15 26.91 -3.97
CA GLN A 132 9.44 27.78 -5.11
C GLN A 132 9.74 26.98 -6.39
N ALA A 133 10.53 25.91 -6.27
CA ALA A 133 10.80 25.02 -7.40
C ALA A 133 9.53 24.30 -7.88
N LEU A 134 8.69 23.83 -6.96
CA LEU A 134 7.41 23.16 -7.24
C LEU A 134 6.35 24.11 -7.84
N ALA A 135 6.54 25.43 -7.77
CA ALA A 135 5.71 26.38 -8.49
C ALA A 135 5.93 26.29 -10.02
N ILE A 136 7.07 25.74 -10.47
CA ILE A 136 7.31 25.44 -11.87
C ILE A 136 6.57 24.14 -12.23
N GLN A 137 5.59 24.24 -13.10
CA GLN A 137 4.68 23.13 -13.45
C GLN A 137 5.43 21.86 -13.86
N ALA A 138 6.47 21.95 -14.68
CA ALA A 138 7.24 20.78 -15.11
C ALA A 138 7.90 20.04 -13.93
N ILE A 139 8.41 20.78 -12.94
CA ILE A 139 9.01 20.20 -11.73
C ILE A 139 7.93 19.55 -10.86
N SER A 140 6.80 20.22 -10.67
CA SER A 140 5.64 19.67 -9.95
C SER A 140 5.14 18.36 -10.58
N ILE A 141 5.00 18.31 -11.91
CA ILE A 141 4.60 17.10 -12.63
C ILE A 141 5.61 15.97 -12.40
N GLY A 142 6.90 16.22 -12.65
CA GLY A 142 7.95 15.23 -12.51
C GLY A 142 8.05 14.70 -11.07
N PHE A 143 7.98 15.60 -10.08
CA PHE A 143 8.01 15.23 -8.66
C PHE A 143 6.76 14.43 -8.24
N THR A 144 5.58 14.81 -8.74
CA THR A 144 4.33 14.07 -8.48
C THR A 144 4.40 12.65 -9.03
N CYS A 145 4.79 12.50 -10.30
CA CYS A 145 4.95 11.19 -10.94
C CYS A 145 5.94 10.31 -10.17
N PHE A 146 7.08 10.87 -9.78
CA PHE A 146 8.09 10.17 -8.97
C PHE A 146 7.56 9.75 -7.59
N ALA A 147 6.90 10.67 -6.87
CA ALA A 147 6.39 10.41 -5.53
C ALA A 147 5.30 9.32 -5.52
N VAL A 148 4.35 9.40 -6.45
CA VAL A 148 3.26 8.40 -6.56
C VAL A 148 3.80 7.04 -6.99
N ALA A 149 4.70 6.99 -7.98
CA ALA A 149 5.32 5.74 -8.40
C ALA A 149 6.16 5.10 -7.28
N GLY A 150 6.93 5.93 -6.56
CA GLY A 150 7.70 5.49 -5.41
C GLY A 150 6.83 4.95 -4.29
N LEU A 151 5.72 5.62 -3.98
CA LEU A 151 4.77 5.16 -2.95
C LEU A 151 4.07 3.86 -3.36
N ALA A 152 3.64 3.73 -4.61
CA ALA A 152 3.03 2.50 -5.11
C ALA A 152 4.01 1.31 -5.03
N ASN A 153 5.27 1.54 -5.39
CA ASN A 153 6.32 0.53 -5.20
C ASN A 153 6.57 0.22 -3.72
N ALA A 154 6.47 1.21 -2.84
CA ALA A 154 6.61 0.99 -1.40
C ALA A 154 5.48 0.10 -0.84
N TYR A 155 4.24 0.28 -1.31
CA TYR A 155 3.13 -0.64 -0.99
C TYR A 155 3.36 -2.04 -1.53
N ASN A 156 3.96 -2.18 -2.72
CA ASN A 156 4.34 -3.48 -3.26
C ASN A 156 5.46 -4.16 -2.43
N ILE A 157 6.44 -3.39 -1.96
CA ILE A 157 7.53 -3.91 -1.09
C ILE A 157 6.99 -4.45 0.22
N ILE A 158 6.01 -3.78 0.84
CA ILE A 158 5.44 -4.23 2.11
C ILE A 158 4.38 -5.33 1.95
N ASP A 159 3.97 -5.70 0.74
CA ASP A 159 3.01 -6.80 0.49
C ASP A 159 3.66 -8.18 0.60
N GLY A 160 4.40 -8.41 1.67
CA GLY A 160 5.10 -9.69 1.92
C GLY A 160 4.37 -10.66 2.85
N PHE A 161 3.30 -10.24 3.52
CA PHE A 161 2.58 -11.03 4.53
C PHE A 161 1.07 -10.78 4.47
N ASN A 162 0.30 -11.84 4.81
CA ASN A 162 -1.16 -11.78 4.78
C ASN A 162 -1.69 -10.58 5.58
N GLY A 163 -2.49 -9.75 4.95
CA GLY A 163 -3.14 -8.59 5.54
C GLY A 163 -2.21 -7.39 5.80
N LEU A 164 -0.92 -7.45 5.46
CA LEU A 164 0.00 -6.37 5.82
C LEU A 164 -0.26 -5.10 5.01
N ALA A 165 -0.07 -5.14 3.70
CA ALA A 165 -0.25 -3.97 2.84
C ALA A 165 -1.71 -3.48 2.84
N SER A 166 -2.68 -4.40 2.79
CA SER A 166 -4.10 -4.08 2.76
C SER A 166 -4.59 -3.38 4.03
N MET A 167 -4.20 -3.83 5.22
CA MET A 167 -4.62 -3.16 6.46
C MET A 167 -3.92 -1.82 6.66
N ILE A 168 -2.63 -1.71 6.32
CA ILE A 168 -1.93 -0.41 6.37
C ILE A 168 -2.61 0.59 5.43
N ALA A 169 -3.00 0.16 4.23
CA ALA A 169 -3.77 1.01 3.32
C ALA A 169 -5.13 1.42 3.89
N ILE A 170 -5.87 0.48 4.51
CA ILE A 170 -7.15 0.79 5.17
C ILE A 170 -6.95 1.86 6.25
N ILE A 171 -5.95 1.69 7.14
CA ILE A 171 -5.68 2.65 8.22
C ILE A 171 -5.28 4.03 7.63
N ALA A 172 -4.45 4.05 6.60
CA ALA A 172 -4.05 5.28 5.92
C ALA A 172 -5.26 5.97 5.25
N LEU A 173 -6.11 5.22 4.53
CA LEU A 173 -7.31 5.75 3.90
C LEU A 173 -8.34 6.26 4.91
N LEU A 174 -8.49 5.60 6.06
CA LEU A 174 -9.35 6.08 7.15
C LEU A 174 -8.80 7.38 7.76
N ALA A 175 -7.49 7.52 7.90
CA ALA A 175 -6.85 8.77 8.32
C ALA A 175 -7.09 9.90 7.30
N ILE A 176 -6.95 9.61 6.00
CA ILE A 176 -7.27 10.55 4.92
C ILE A 176 -8.76 10.94 4.98
N ALA A 177 -9.66 9.96 5.12
CA ALA A 177 -11.10 10.18 5.21
C ALA A 177 -11.47 11.05 6.42
N TYR A 178 -10.85 10.81 7.58
CA TYR A 178 -11.06 11.62 8.77
C TYR A 178 -10.64 13.08 8.56
N VAL A 179 -9.45 13.33 8.00
CA VAL A 179 -9.00 14.71 7.75
C VAL A 179 -9.84 15.36 6.65
N ALA A 180 -10.23 14.63 5.61
CA ALA A 180 -11.16 15.12 4.59
C ALA A 180 -12.51 15.52 5.19
N PHE A 181 -13.04 14.74 6.14
CA PHE A 181 -14.24 15.11 6.90
C PHE A 181 -14.04 16.39 7.72
N GLN A 182 -12.89 16.55 8.38
CA GLN A 182 -12.58 17.75 9.17
C GLN A 182 -12.49 19.03 8.34
N VAL A 183 -12.01 18.92 7.10
CA VAL A 183 -11.92 20.05 6.14
C VAL A 183 -13.14 20.14 5.21
N GLN A 184 -14.17 19.32 5.42
CA GLN A 184 -15.41 19.26 4.63
C GLN A 184 -15.18 18.95 3.14
N ASP A 185 -14.09 18.25 2.78
CA ASP A 185 -13.84 17.77 1.43
C ASP A 185 -14.55 16.42 1.20
N LYS A 186 -15.83 16.51 0.86
CA LYS A 186 -16.71 15.35 0.65
C LYS A 186 -16.27 14.45 -0.50
N MET A 187 -15.57 15.00 -1.51
CA MET A 187 -15.04 14.23 -2.64
C MET A 187 -13.97 13.25 -2.17
N ILE A 188 -12.97 13.75 -1.44
CA ILE A 188 -11.87 12.89 -0.96
C ILE A 188 -12.39 11.87 0.06
N LEU A 189 -13.29 12.30 0.96
CA LEU A 189 -13.97 11.40 1.90
C LEU A 189 -14.67 10.25 1.14
N TYR A 190 -15.42 10.56 0.10
CA TYR A 190 -16.13 9.56 -0.72
C TYR A 190 -15.16 8.59 -1.38
N LEU A 191 -14.13 9.10 -2.07
CA LEU A 191 -13.14 8.27 -2.78
C LEU A 191 -12.32 7.37 -1.84
N ALA A 192 -12.00 7.87 -0.64
CA ALA A 192 -11.30 7.10 0.38
C ALA A 192 -12.17 5.96 0.92
N VAL A 193 -13.44 6.25 1.24
CA VAL A 193 -14.37 5.27 1.81
C VAL A 193 -14.72 4.17 0.79
N VAL A 194 -14.88 4.50 -0.49
CA VAL A 194 -15.10 3.51 -1.55
C VAL A 194 -13.91 2.55 -1.66
N MET A 195 -12.68 3.08 -1.61
CA MET A 195 -11.48 2.25 -1.66
C MET A 195 -11.31 1.38 -0.40
N VAL A 196 -11.65 1.91 0.79
CA VAL A 196 -11.69 1.12 2.04
C VAL A 196 -12.63 -0.07 1.89
N GLY A 197 -13.84 0.14 1.32
CA GLY A 197 -14.78 -0.96 1.05
C GLY A 197 -14.17 -2.03 0.16
N ALA A 198 -13.58 -1.64 -0.98
CA ALA A 198 -12.97 -2.57 -1.93
C ALA A 198 -11.82 -3.38 -1.29
N ILE A 199 -10.93 -2.72 -0.53
CA ILE A 199 -9.82 -3.41 0.16
C ILE A 199 -10.35 -4.30 1.29
N ALA A 200 -11.36 -3.88 2.03
CA ALA A 200 -11.94 -4.67 3.13
C ALA A 200 -12.58 -5.97 2.61
N GLY A 201 -13.24 -5.95 1.45
CA GLY A 201 -13.75 -7.16 0.81
C GLY A 201 -12.65 -8.16 0.44
N PHE A 202 -11.52 -7.67 -0.06
CA PHE A 202 -10.32 -8.48 -0.32
C PHE A 202 -9.70 -9.00 1.00
N PHE A 203 -9.58 -8.15 2.01
CA PHE A 203 -8.90 -8.46 3.26
C PHE A 203 -9.46 -9.70 3.95
N ILE A 204 -10.76 -9.93 3.91
CA ILE A 204 -11.42 -11.10 4.51
C ILE A 204 -10.88 -12.43 3.97
N TRP A 205 -10.54 -12.47 2.68
CA TRP A 205 -9.99 -13.68 2.06
C TRP A 205 -8.47 -13.80 2.21
N ASN A 206 -7.79 -12.66 2.29
CA ASN A 206 -6.35 -12.63 2.44
C ASN A 206 -5.90 -12.88 3.89
N TYR A 207 -6.58 -12.26 4.89
CA TYR A 207 -6.21 -12.38 6.29
C TYR A 207 -7.28 -13.16 7.08
N PRO A 208 -6.87 -14.11 7.97
CA PRO A 208 -5.49 -14.51 8.26
C PRO A 208 -4.97 -15.67 7.37
N ARG A 209 -5.83 -16.32 6.61
CA ARG A 209 -5.56 -17.64 5.97
C ARG A 209 -4.74 -17.54 4.67
N GLY A 210 -4.64 -16.38 4.05
CA GLY A 210 -3.92 -16.21 2.79
C GLY A 210 -4.51 -17.01 1.62
N LEU A 211 -5.84 -17.05 1.49
CA LEU A 211 -6.53 -17.79 0.44
C LEU A 211 -6.33 -17.16 -0.95
N ILE A 212 -5.94 -15.90 -0.98
CA ILE A 212 -5.57 -15.14 -2.17
C ILE A 212 -4.53 -14.08 -1.78
N PHE A 213 -3.54 -13.83 -2.64
CA PHE A 213 -2.59 -12.74 -2.46
C PHE A 213 -3.03 -11.50 -3.25
N LEU A 214 -2.63 -10.33 -2.76
CA LEU A 214 -2.96 -9.04 -3.37
C LEU A 214 -2.39 -8.95 -4.79
N GLY A 215 -1.16 -9.39 -4.96
CA GLY A 215 -0.40 -9.31 -6.20
C GLY A 215 0.10 -7.90 -6.52
N ASP A 216 0.95 -7.82 -7.52
CA ASP A 216 1.53 -6.55 -7.97
C ASP A 216 0.44 -5.60 -8.50
N GLY A 217 -0.54 -6.14 -9.25
CA GLY A 217 -1.69 -5.34 -9.71
C GLY A 217 -2.43 -4.67 -8.58
N GLY A 218 -2.69 -5.39 -7.49
CA GLY A 218 -3.36 -4.86 -6.30
C GLY A 218 -2.50 -3.88 -5.51
N ALA A 219 -1.24 -4.21 -5.29
CA ALA A 219 -0.34 -3.38 -4.50
C ALA A 219 -0.06 -2.01 -5.17
N TYR A 220 0.20 -2.01 -6.49
CA TYR A 220 0.38 -0.77 -7.26
C TYR A 220 -0.91 0.05 -7.35
N LEU A 221 -2.08 -0.59 -7.51
CA LEU A 221 -3.38 0.08 -7.49
C LEU A 221 -3.64 0.78 -6.15
N ILE A 222 -3.44 0.08 -5.04
CA ILE A 222 -3.64 0.63 -3.69
C ILE A 222 -2.67 1.78 -3.43
N GLY A 223 -1.40 1.60 -3.69
CA GLY A 223 -0.39 2.62 -3.44
C GLY A 223 -0.57 3.87 -4.31
N PHE A 224 -0.96 3.70 -5.58
CA PHE A 224 -1.37 4.79 -6.46
C PHE A 224 -2.56 5.56 -5.87
N TRP A 225 -3.62 4.86 -5.46
CA TRP A 225 -4.85 5.45 -4.93
C TRP A 225 -4.59 6.26 -3.66
N VAL A 226 -3.88 5.66 -2.69
CA VAL A 226 -3.49 6.35 -1.45
C VAL A 226 -2.65 7.58 -1.75
N GLY A 227 -1.68 7.47 -2.67
CA GLY A 227 -0.82 8.58 -3.09
C GLY A 227 -1.62 9.74 -3.69
N VAL A 228 -2.48 9.45 -4.66
CA VAL A 228 -3.30 10.48 -5.33
C VAL A 228 -4.26 11.15 -4.35
N LEU A 229 -4.95 10.37 -3.49
CA LEU A 229 -5.87 10.97 -2.50
C LEU A 229 -5.14 11.85 -1.48
N THR A 230 -3.95 11.44 -1.06
CA THR A 230 -3.14 12.24 -0.15
C THR A 230 -2.69 13.56 -0.78
N ILE A 231 -2.29 13.52 -2.07
CA ILE A 231 -1.92 14.72 -2.83
C ILE A 231 -3.14 15.64 -3.00
N LEU A 232 -4.28 15.10 -3.42
CA LEU A 232 -5.52 15.87 -3.56
C LEU A 232 -5.94 16.51 -2.25
N LEU A 233 -5.85 15.80 -1.12
CA LEU A 233 -6.21 16.34 0.19
C LEU A 233 -5.35 17.56 0.53
N VAL A 234 -4.04 17.49 0.30
CA VAL A 234 -3.10 18.58 0.59
C VAL A 234 -3.25 19.73 -0.40
N SER A 235 -3.37 19.46 -1.70
CA SER A 235 -3.44 20.51 -2.73
C SER A 235 -4.76 21.30 -2.68
N ARG A 236 -5.88 20.63 -2.38
CA ARG A 236 -7.20 21.25 -2.30
C ARG A 236 -7.45 22.00 -1.00
N ASN A 237 -6.76 21.62 0.07
CA ASN A 237 -7.01 22.14 1.42
C ASN A 237 -5.74 22.76 2.01
N SER A 238 -5.64 24.08 1.98
CA SER A 238 -4.45 24.83 2.45
C SER A 238 -4.14 24.62 3.94
N LEU A 239 -5.16 24.29 4.75
CA LEU A 239 -5.02 23.99 6.17
C LEU A 239 -4.31 22.66 6.44
N VAL A 240 -4.33 21.72 5.49
CA VAL A 240 -3.70 20.41 5.66
C VAL A 240 -2.21 20.53 5.40
N SER A 241 -1.41 20.16 6.37
CA SER A 241 0.05 20.15 6.22
C SER A 241 0.51 19.11 5.20
N PRO A 242 1.46 19.42 4.30
CA PRO A 242 2.09 18.41 3.44
C PRO A 242 2.74 17.26 4.21
N TRP A 243 3.20 17.51 5.43
CA TRP A 243 3.80 16.49 6.30
C TRP A 243 2.80 15.46 6.83
N PHE A 244 1.49 15.75 6.74
CA PHE A 244 0.45 14.73 6.92
C PHE A 244 0.61 13.62 5.89
N ALA A 245 0.85 13.97 4.62
CA ALA A 245 1.04 13.02 3.54
C ALA A 245 2.23 12.08 3.79
N VAL A 246 3.33 12.63 4.29
CA VAL A 246 4.54 11.87 4.63
C VAL A 246 4.27 10.93 5.80
N LEU A 247 3.64 11.44 6.86
CA LEU A 247 3.45 10.69 8.10
C LEU A 247 2.42 9.56 7.97
N VAL A 248 1.34 9.79 7.21
CA VAL A 248 0.32 8.76 6.98
C VAL A 248 0.86 7.57 6.17
N ASN A 249 1.91 7.81 5.39
CA ASN A 249 2.61 6.79 4.60
C ASN A 249 4.03 6.50 5.11
N ALA A 250 4.35 6.86 6.36
CA ALA A 250 5.73 6.81 6.85
C ALA A 250 6.32 5.39 6.84
N TYR A 251 5.54 4.36 7.23
CA TYR A 251 6.04 3.00 7.26
C TYR A 251 6.43 2.49 5.85
N PRO A 252 5.56 2.46 4.83
CA PRO A 252 5.96 2.00 3.51
C PRO A 252 7.09 2.84 2.90
N ILE A 253 7.05 4.16 3.04
CA ILE A 253 8.11 5.05 2.54
C ILE A 253 9.45 4.72 3.22
N PHE A 254 9.46 4.66 4.55
CA PHE A 254 10.72 4.50 5.29
C PHE A 254 11.29 3.08 5.15
N GLU A 255 10.45 2.04 5.12
CA GLU A 255 10.87 0.66 4.81
C GLU A 255 11.62 0.61 3.47
N THR A 256 11.09 1.27 2.45
CA THR A 256 11.69 1.32 1.11
C THR A 256 13.01 2.10 1.12
N LEU A 257 13.02 3.33 1.64
CA LEU A 257 14.21 4.17 1.69
C LEU A 257 15.33 3.54 2.52
N PHE A 258 14.99 2.98 3.68
CA PHE A 258 15.94 2.29 4.54
C PHE A 258 16.52 1.04 3.87
N THR A 259 15.71 0.29 3.14
CA THR A 259 16.18 -0.87 2.39
C THR A 259 17.14 -0.46 1.27
N ILE A 260 16.80 0.58 0.51
CA ILE A 260 17.67 1.13 -0.55
C ILE A 260 19.00 1.56 0.06
N TRP A 261 18.98 2.38 1.11
CA TRP A 261 20.17 2.86 1.80
C TRP A 261 21.02 1.70 2.34
N ARG A 262 20.43 0.75 3.03
CA ARG A 262 21.12 -0.40 3.60
C ARG A 262 21.79 -1.24 2.51
N ARG A 263 21.10 -1.50 1.41
CA ARG A 263 21.64 -2.31 0.32
C ARG A 263 22.76 -1.60 -0.43
N MET A 264 22.57 -0.33 -0.76
CA MET A 264 23.59 0.44 -1.49
C MET A 264 24.82 0.75 -0.63
N VAL A 265 24.61 1.28 0.58
CA VAL A 265 25.70 1.80 1.40
C VAL A 265 26.38 0.70 2.23
N HIS A 266 25.61 -0.22 2.85
CA HIS A 266 26.22 -1.24 3.72
C HIS A 266 26.55 -2.54 3.03
N GLN A 267 25.82 -2.92 1.98
CA GLN A 267 25.97 -4.23 1.35
C GLN A 267 26.61 -4.15 -0.04
N GLY A 268 26.71 -2.99 -0.66
CA GLY A 268 27.18 -2.84 -2.05
C GLY A 268 26.34 -3.62 -3.08
N LYS A 269 25.04 -3.84 -2.78
CA LYS A 269 24.14 -4.66 -3.60
C LYS A 269 23.11 -3.79 -4.32
N ASN A 270 22.69 -4.26 -5.50
CA ASN A 270 21.60 -3.60 -6.24
C ASN A 270 20.29 -3.66 -5.44
N PRO A 271 19.63 -2.51 -5.13
CA PRO A 271 18.38 -2.47 -4.38
C PRO A 271 17.20 -3.09 -5.15
N GLY A 272 17.26 -3.22 -6.47
CA GLY A 272 16.21 -3.83 -7.30
C GLY A 272 16.16 -5.36 -7.26
N LEU A 273 17.10 -6.04 -6.60
CA LEU A 273 17.08 -7.51 -6.46
C LEU A 273 16.28 -7.93 -5.22
N PRO A 274 15.72 -9.17 -5.18
CA PRO A 274 14.98 -9.68 -4.02
C PRO A 274 15.79 -9.60 -2.72
N ASP A 275 15.14 -9.16 -1.63
CA ASP A 275 15.77 -8.94 -0.34
C ASP A 275 15.00 -9.61 0.80
N GLY A 276 15.69 -10.49 1.53
CA GLY A 276 15.12 -11.20 2.69
C GLY A 276 15.29 -10.46 4.02
N ALA A 277 15.82 -9.23 4.04
CA ALA A 277 16.11 -8.48 5.26
C ALA A 277 15.17 -7.28 5.46
N HIS A 278 14.01 -7.27 4.79
CA HIS A 278 12.93 -6.36 5.12
C HIS A 278 12.47 -6.56 6.57
N PHE A 279 12.00 -5.49 7.21
CA PHE A 279 11.65 -5.53 8.63
C PHE A 279 10.56 -6.57 8.92
N HIS A 280 9.52 -6.66 8.08
CA HIS A 280 8.50 -7.71 8.18
C HIS A 280 9.09 -9.13 8.09
N SER A 281 10.04 -9.36 7.17
CA SER A 281 10.72 -10.64 7.02
C SER A 281 11.58 -11.00 8.25
N LEU A 282 12.22 -10.01 8.86
CA LEU A 282 13.01 -10.20 10.09
C LEU A 282 12.13 -10.53 11.29
N ILE A 283 10.99 -9.85 11.47
CA ILE A 283 10.01 -10.15 12.52
C ILE A 283 9.55 -11.60 12.39
N TYR A 284 9.14 -12.01 11.19
CA TYR A 284 8.71 -13.39 10.95
C TYR A 284 9.80 -14.42 11.28
N ARG A 285 11.00 -14.24 10.71
CA ARG A 285 12.08 -15.23 10.87
C ARG A 285 12.62 -15.31 12.29
N ARG A 286 12.69 -14.19 13.01
CA ARG A 286 13.34 -14.11 14.32
C ARG A 286 12.38 -14.17 15.48
N MET A 287 11.19 -13.63 15.37
CA MET A 287 10.21 -13.60 16.46
C MET A 287 9.14 -14.68 16.29
N ILE A 288 8.45 -14.71 15.14
CA ILE A 288 7.32 -15.61 14.93
C ILE A 288 7.79 -17.08 14.86
N LYS A 289 8.78 -17.38 14.02
CA LYS A 289 9.34 -18.75 13.93
C LYS A 289 9.93 -19.23 15.26
N TRP A 290 10.51 -18.35 16.04
CA TRP A 290 11.00 -18.69 17.37
C TRP A 290 9.85 -19.00 18.34
N ALA A 291 8.78 -18.19 18.34
CA ALA A 291 7.67 -18.34 19.31
C ALA A 291 6.78 -19.57 19.00
N TYR A 292 6.63 -19.93 17.72
CA TYR A 292 5.68 -20.96 17.28
C TYR A 292 6.31 -22.21 16.65
N GLY A 293 7.66 -22.26 16.50
CA GLY A 293 8.39 -23.38 15.89
C GLY A 293 8.55 -23.25 14.38
N SER A 294 9.40 -24.13 13.80
CA SER A 294 9.75 -24.17 12.36
C SER A 294 9.11 -25.33 11.60
N ASP A 295 8.75 -26.42 12.28
CA ASP A 295 8.27 -27.67 11.65
C ASP A 295 6.75 -27.73 11.77
N LEU A 296 6.05 -27.00 10.88
CA LEU A 296 4.62 -26.83 10.95
C LEU A 296 3.93 -27.37 9.69
N LEU A 297 2.68 -27.82 9.86
CA LEU A 297 1.80 -28.11 8.73
C LEU A 297 1.55 -26.83 7.89
N PRO A 298 1.33 -26.95 6.56
CA PRO A 298 1.12 -25.78 5.68
C PRO A 298 0.05 -24.81 6.16
N ALA A 299 -1.05 -25.30 6.72
CA ALA A 299 -2.12 -24.46 7.30
C ALA A 299 -1.66 -23.65 8.50
N GLN A 300 -0.81 -24.22 9.37
CA GLN A 300 -0.24 -23.54 10.52
C GLN A 300 0.80 -22.49 10.11
N GLU A 301 1.56 -22.78 9.04
CA GLU A 301 2.54 -21.83 8.49
C GLU A 301 1.85 -20.59 7.89
N ALA A 302 0.72 -20.76 7.17
CA ALA A 302 -0.09 -19.65 6.69
C ALA A 302 -0.64 -18.78 7.84
N LEU A 303 -1.10 -19.42 8.93
CA LEU A 303 -1.54 -18.70 10.14
C LEU A 303 -0.37 -18.00 10.84
N ASN A 304 0.82 -18.59 10.86
CA ASN A 304 2.01 -17.95 11.44
C ASN A 304 2.49 -16.78 10.59
N ASN A 305 2.38 -16.89 9.25
CA ASN A 305 2.64 -15.78 8.35
C ASN A 305 1.79 -14.55 8.75
N SER A 306 0.48 -14.74 8.95
CA SER A 306 -0.44 -13.66 9.32
C SER A 306 -0.15 -13.01 10.68
N LYS A 307 0.47 -13.71 11.62
CA LYS A 307 0.84 -13.16 12.95
C LYS A 307 1.90 -12.05 12.87
N THR A 308 2.61 -11.93 11.75
CA THR A 308 3.59 -10.87 11.51
C THR A 308 2.91 -9.51 11.32
N SER A 309 1.79 -9.48 10.61
CA SER A 309 1.12 -8.25 10.18
C SER A 309 0.65 -7.35 11.32
N PRO A 310 0.04 -7.84 12.43
CA PRO A 310 -0.38 -6.98 13.55
C PRO A 310 0.75 -6.17 14.20
N TYR A 311 1.96 -6.72 14.28
CA TYR A 311 3.11 -5.94 14.80
C TYR A 311 3.39 -4.71 13.93
N LEU A 312 3.26 -4.85 12.63
CA LEU A 312 3.53 -3.79 11.66
C LEU A 312 2.36 -2.81 11.53
N TRP A 313 1.12 -3.26 11.77
CA TRP A 313 -0.02 -2.36 11.91
C TRP A 313 0.17 -1.41 13.10
N VAL A 314 0.63 -1.94 14.25
CA VAL A 314 0.95 -1.12 15.42
C VAL A 314 2.08 -0.14 15.11
N ILE A 315 3.16 -0.59 14.46
CA ILE A 315 4.29 0.28 14.07
C ILE A 315 3.82 1.37 13.11
N SER A 316 3.01 1.04 12.10
CA SER A 316 2.44 2.03 11.19
C SER A 316 1.54 3.03 11.93
N SER A 317 0.80 2.58 12.93
CA SER A 317 -0.08 3.44 13.75
C SER A 317 0.71 4.47 14.58
N ILE A 318 1.97 4.20 14.93
CA ILE A 318 2.84 5.17 15.62
C ILE A 318 3.03 6.46 14.80
N SER A 319 3.02 6.38 13.47
CA SER A 319 3.09 7.56 12.60
C SER A 319 1.71 8.12 12.24
N ILE A 320 0.72 7.24 12.02
CA ILE A 320 -0.61 7.65 11.55
C ILE A 320 -1.40 8.37 12.64
N ILE A 321 -1.33 7.91 13.90
CA ILE A 321 -2.03 8.58 15.02
C ILE A 321 -1.60 10.04 15.17
N PRO A 322 -0.30 10.38 15.28
CA PRO A 322 0.14 11.78 15.28
C PRO A 322 -0.27 12.55 14.02
N ALA A 323 -0.23 11.91 12.85
CA ALA A 323 -0.69 12.55 11.61
C ALA A 323 -2.14 13.03 11.72
N VAL A 324 -3.03 12.18 12.27
CA VAL A 324 -4.44 12.50 12.48
C VAL A 324 -4.65 13.56 13.57
N LEU A 325 -3.87 13.53 14.65
CA LEU A 325 -4.04 14.47 15.76
C LEU A 325 -3.54 15.88 15.43
N TRP A 326 -2.44 15.99 14.67
CA TRP A 326 -1.77 17.26 14.38
C TRP A 326 -1.70 17.63 12.89
N TRP A 327 -2.68 17.18 12.10
CA TRP A 327 -2.68 17.35 10.64
C TRP A 327 -2.50 18.80 10.13
N LYS A 328 -2.77 19.82 10.99
CA LYS A 328 -2.57 21.26 10.71
C LYS A 328 -1.18 21.78 11.09
N ARG A 329 -0.36 21.03 11.82
CA ARG A 329 0.85 21.52 12.50
C ARG A 329 2.13 20.97 11.84
N PRO A 330 2.69 21.65 10.81
CA PRO A 330 3.81 21.10 10.04
C PRO A 330 5.03 20.77 10.91
N PHE A 331 5.46 21.65 11.82
CA PHE A 331 6.61 21.42 12.68
C PHE A 331 6.43 20.22 13.62
N VAL A 332 5.22 20.04 14.17
CA VAL A 332 4.93 18.88 15.02
C VAL A 332 5.00 17.58 14.18
N LEU A 333 4.45 17.60 12.96
CA LEU A 333 4.50 16.44 12.08
C LEU A 333 5.92 16.13 11.61
N MET A 334 6.75 17.12 11.33
CA MET A 334 8.18 16.94 11.05
C MET A 334 8.89 16.24 12.22
N LEU A 335 8.68 16.72 13.44
CA LEU A 335 9.26 16.11 14.64
C LEU A 335 8.76 14.67 14.82
N CYS A 336 7.46 14.42 14.64
CA CYS A 336 6.90 13.05 14.69
C CYS A 336 7.50 12.14 13.62
N ALA A 337 7.80 12.65 12.42
CA ALA A 337 8.48 11.89 11.38
C ALA A 337 9.90 11.49 11.80
N LEU A 338 10.67 12.42 12.38
CA LEU A 338 12.00 12.13 12.91
C LEU A 338 11.95 11.11 14.06
N ILE A 339 11.00 11.24 14.98
CA ILE A 339 10.77 10.28 16.07
C ILE A 339 10.41 8.90 15.50
N PHE A 340 9.53 8.82 14.51
CA PHE A 340 9.18 7.56 13.85
C PHE A 340 10.41 6.89 13.23
N ILE A 341 11.26 7.65 12.54
CA ILE A 341 12.52 7.15 11.95
C ILE A 341 13.44 6.58 13.06
N ALA A 342 13.60 7.29 14.16
CA ALA A 342 14.41 6.83 15.28
C ALA A 342 13.87 5.53 15.91
N ILE A 343 12.55 5.47 16.14
CA ILE A 343 11.87 4.27 16.65
C ILE A 343 12.03 3.10 15.69
N TYR A 344 11.80 3.31 14.39
CA TYR A 344 11.96 2.26 13.39
C TYR A 344 13.37 1.69 13.38
N ILE A 345 14.41 2.55 13.36
CA ILE A 345 15.81 2.11 13.37
C ILE A 345 16.13 1.34 14.67
N ALA A 346 15.64 1.82 15.82
CA ALA A 346 15.84 1.14 17.11
C ALA A 346 15.19 -0.25 17.12
N LEU A 347 13.92 -0.36 16.65
CA LEU A 347 13.21 -1.63 16.55
C LEU A 347 13.89 -2.58 15.55
N TYR A 348 14.29 -2.08 14.37
CA TYR A 348 15.01 -2.86 13.37
C TYR A 348 16.30 -3.44 13.96
N ARG A 349 17.12 -2.61 14.63
CA ARG A 349 18.36 -3.06 15.30
C ARG A 349 18.08 -4.09 16.40
N SER A 350 17.02 -3.90 17.17
CA SER A 350 16.62 -4.84 18.23
C SER A 350 16.26 -6.21 17.66
N VAL A 351 15.47 -6.23 16.57
CA VAL A 351 15.10 -7.48 15.90
C VAL A 351 16.31 -8.13 15.22
N VAL A 352 17.23 -7.37 14.63
CA VAL A 352 18.48 -7.89 14.06
C VAL A 352 19.40 -8.49 15.13
N ARG A 353 19.41 -7.92 16.34
CA ARG A 353 20.23 -8.41 17.48
C ARG A 353 19.53 -9.45 18.33
N PHE A 354 18.26 -9.75 18.03
CA PHE A 354 17.46 -10.69 18.81
C PHE A 354 18.16 -12.05 18.93
N LYS A 355 18.49 -12.45 20.18
CA LYS A 355 19.03 -13.76 20.54
C LYS A 355 17.97 -14.51 21.35
N LYS A 356 17.86 -15.82 21.10
CA LYS A 356 16.97 -16.68 21.92
C LYS A 356 17.36 -16.52 23.39
N PRO A 357 16.40 -16.26 24.30
CA PRO A 357 16.68 -16.24 25.71
C PRO A 357 17.20 -17.60 26.17
N SER A 358 18.28 -17.62 26.96
CA SER A 358 18.96 -18.87 27.38
C SER A 358 18.12 -19.76 28.30
N TRP A 359 17.08 -19.19 28.91
CA TRP A 359 16.14 -19.92 29.81
C TRP A 359 14.98 -20.59 29.06
N PHE A 360 14.97 -20.53 27.73
CA PHE A 360 13.99 -21.16 26.84
C PHE A 360 14.62 -22.33 26.06
N LYS A 361 15.50 -23.08 26.72
CA LYS A 361 16.02 -24.36 26.18
C LYS A 361 15.16 -25.51 26.66
#